data_169c5a88008d930f311d6059af50a9d5
#
_entry.id   169c5a88008d930f311d6059af50a9d5
#
_cell.length_a   1.000
_cell.length_b   1.000
_cell.length_c   1.000
_cell.angle_alpha   90.00
_cell.angle_beta   90.00
_cell.angle_gamma   90.00
#
_symmetry.space_group_name_H-M   'P 1'
#
loop_
_entity.id
_entity.type
_entity.pdbx_description
1 polymer ?
#
loop_
_entity_poly.entity_id
_entity_poly.type
_entity_poly.pdbx_seq_one_letter_code
_entity_poly.pdbx_strand_id
1 'polypeptide(L)' 'NIAPHPVPKEKTVSVLSAREVEVALLLCQGCINKEVADKLNISITTVITHRKNIMEKLGARSLADVIIYCVMNGIYNV' A
#
# COMPACT_ATOMS: atom_id res chain seq x y z
N ASN A 1 12.33 -24.23 8.43
CA ASN A 1 12.44 -23.61 8.21
C ASN A 1 12.27 -23.20 8.03
N ILE A 2 12.18 -23.42 8.05
CA ILE A 2 12.24 -22.73 7.82
C ILE A 2 11.97 -22.14 7.56
N ALA A 3 11.78 -22.32 7.55
CA ALA A 3 11.66 -21.44 7.15
C ALA A 3 11.42 -20.88 6.98
N PRO A 4 11.25 -20.88 7.00
CA PRO A 4 11.02 -20.01 6.70
C PRO A 4 10.66 -19.42 6.61
N HIS A 5 10.59 -19.45 6.37
CA HIS A 5 10.29 -18.56 6.15
C HIS A 5 9.77 -18.06 5.74
N PRO A 6 9.49 -18.32 5.83
CA PRO A 6 9.02 -17.71 5.31
C PRO A 6 8.48 -17.18 5.26
N VAL A 7 8.35 -17.16 5.17
CA VAL A 7 7.99 -16.33 5.06
C VAL A 7 7.90 -15.61 5.06
N PRO A 8 7.84 -15.22 5.01
CA PRO A 8 7.79 -14.38 5.09
C PRO A 8 7.50 -13.48 4.82
N LYS A 9 8.13 -13.08 4.57
CA LYS A 9 7.62 -12.09 3.79
C LYS A 9 6.29 -11.68 4.07
N GLU A 10 5.68 -12.43 4.46
CA GLU A 10 4.36 -12.09 4.76
C GLU A 10 4.24 -11.14 5.90
N LYS A 11 5.26 -10.96 6.64
CA LYS A 11 5.22 -10.03 7.71
C LYS A 11 5.08 -8.62 7.27
N THR A 12 5.81 -8.24 6.23
CA THR A 12 5.70 -6.90 5.71
C THR A 12 4.33 -6.68 5.13
N VAL A 13 3.77 -7.72 4.55
CA VAL A 13 2.45 -7.64 3.97
C VAL A 13 1.39 -7.52 5.05
N SER A 14 1.64 -8.11 6.23
CA SER A 14 0.66 -8.11 7.29
C SER A 14 0.40 -6.74 7.91
N VAL A 15 1.26 -5.76 7.68
CA VAL A 15 1.03 -4.41 8.17
C VAL A 15 -0.13 -3.78 7.44
N LEU A 16 -0.21 -3.99 6.14
CA LEU A 16 -1.29 -3.46 5.31
C LEU A 16 -2.22 -4.60 4.92
N SER A 17 -3.52 -4.30 4.87
CA SER A 17 -4.48 -5.26 4.35
C SER A 17 -4.29 -5.43 2.85
N ALA A 18 -4.90 -6.46 2.26
CA ALA A 18 -4.82 -6.69 0.83
C ALA A 18 -5.31 -5.49 0.04
N ARG A 19 -6.41 -4.88 0.45
CA ARG A 19 -6.94 -3.71 -0.24
C ARG A 19 -6.02 -2.51 -0.08
N GLU A 20 -5.42 -2.36 1.09
CA GLU A 20 -4.47 -1.27 1.30
C GLU A 20 -3.24 -1.42 0.43
N VAL A 21 -2.77 -2.65 0.23
CA VAL A 21 -1.66 -2.90 -0.69
C VAL A 21 -2.03 -2.49 -2.10
N GLU A 22 -3.25 -2.82 -2.55
CA GLU A 22 -3.70 -2.42 -3.88
C GLU A 22 -3.74 -0.90 -4.02
N VAL A 23 -4.28 -0.21 -3.02
CA VAL A 23 -4.32 1.25 -3.04
C VAL A 23 -2.90 1.82 -3.05
N ALA A 24 -2.04 1.32 -2.18
CA ALA A 24 -0.65 1.80 -2.11
C ALA A 24 0.06 1.62 -3.44
N LEU A 25 -0.13 0.48 -4.09
CA LEU A 25 0.51 0.21 -5.37
C LEU A 25 0.06 1.22 -6.43
N LEU A 26 -1.24 1.51 -6.50
CA LEU A 26 -1.76 2.46 -7.47
C LEU A 26 -1.23 3.87 -7.18
N LEU A 27 -1.10 4.23 -5.89
CA LEU A 27 -0.51 5.51 -5.53
C LEU A 27 0.95 5.60 -5.98
N CYS A 28 1.69 4.51 -5.85
CA CYS A 28 3.08 4.46 -6.31
C CYS A 28 3.17 4.65 -7.81
N GLN A 29 2.16 4.22 -8.54
CA GLN A 29 2.11 4.36 -10.00
C GLN A 29 1.68 5.76 -10.44
N GLY A 30 1.40 6.63 -9.49
CA GLY A 30 1.04 8.01 -9.80
C GLY A 30 -0.45 8.26 -9.95
N CYS A 31 -1.28 7.30 -9.57
CA CYS A 31 -2.73 7.48 -9.67
C CYS A 31 -3.21 8.48 -8.62
N ILE A 32 -4.11 9.38 -9.03
CA ILE A 32 -4.79 10.27 -8.09
C ILE A 32 -5.98 9.51 -7.49
N ASN A 33 -6.57 10.08 -6.45
CA ASN A 33 -7.66 9.41 -5.72
C ASN A 33 -8.79 8.96 -6.64
N LYS A 34 -9.18 9.80 -7.59
CA LYS A 34 -10.26 9.46 -8.50
C LYS A 34 -9.89 8.24 -9.35
N GLU A 35 -8.65 8.19 -9.82
CA GLU A 35 -8.19 7.07 -10.63
C GLU A 35 -8.15 5.78 -9.83
N VAL A 36 -7.72 5.86 -8.58
CA VAL A 36 -7.72 4.69 -7.71
C VAL A 36 -9.14 4.20 -7.50
N ALA A 37 -10.07 5.12 -7.23
CA ALA A 37 -11.47 4.78 -7.02
C ALA A 37 -12.05 4.08 -8.25
N ASP A 38 -11.75 4.60 -9.43
CA ASP A 38 -12.24 4.01 -10.68
C ASP A 38 -11.67 2.61 -10.91
N LYS A 39 -10.36 2.45 -10.69
CA LYS A 39 -9.69 1.18 -10.93
C LYS A 39 -10.16 0.09 -9.98
N LEU A 40 -10.43 0.45 -8.74
CA LEU A 40 -10.86 -0.51 -7.72
C LEU A 40 -12.37 -0.58 -7.57
N ASN A 41 -13.09 0.26 -8.30
CA ASN A 41 -14.55 0.29 -8.27
C ASN A 41 -15.07 0.58 -6.86
N ILE A 42 -14.50 1.59 -6.22
CA ILE A 42 -14.90 2.04 -4.89
C ILE A 42 -15.06 3.57 -4.93
N SER A 43 -15.63 4.14 -3.87
CA SER A 43 -15.82 5.59 -3.82
C SER A 43 -14.51 6.30 -3.51
N ILE A 44 -14.45 7.57 -3.90
CA ILE A 44 -13.28 8.41 -3.57
C ILE A 44 -13.14 8.53 -2.07
N THR A 45 -14.24 8.62 -1.33
CA THR A 45 -14.20 8.69 0.13
C THR A 45 -13.52 7.45 0.70
N THR A 46 -13.82 6.27 0.15
CA THR A 46 -13.18 5.03 0.58
C THR A 46 -11.68 5.06 0.30
N VAL A 47 -11.28 5.58 -0.85
CA VAL A 47 -9.85 5.72 -1.19
C VAL A 47 -9.16 6.61 -0.17
N ILE A 48 -9.78 7.74 0.18
CA ILE A 48 -9.21 8.67 1.15
C ILE A 48 -9.03 7.97 2.51
N THR A 49 -10.03 7.19 2.92
CA THR A 49 -9.93 6.42 4.16
C THR A 49 -8.78 5.42 4.11
N HIS A 50 -8.65 4.70 2.99
CA HIS A 50 -7.54 3.76 2.84
C HIS A 50 -6.19 4.46 2.89
N ARG A 51 -6.06 5.62 2.22
CA ARG A 51 -4.82 6.39 2.26
C ARG A 51 -4.46 6.79 3.69
N LYS A 52 -5.45 7.29 4.42
CA LYS A 52 -5.24 7.70 5.81
C LYS A 52 -4.75 6.53 6.65
N ASN A 53 -5.42 5.38 6.51
CA ASN A 53 -5.03 4.20 7.27
C ASN A 53 -3.64 3.71 6.90
N ILE A 54 -3.30 3.73 5.61
CA ILE A 54 -1.96 3.35 5.15
C ILE A 54 -0.92 4.28 5.79
N MET A 55 -1.14 5.58 5.72
CA MET A 55 -0.20 6.55 6.26
C MET A 55 0.00 6.34 7.76
N GLU A 56 -1.08 6.10 8.49
CA GLU A 56 -1.01 5.88 9.92
C GLU A 56 -0.27 4.59 10.26
N LYS A 57 -0.57 3.52 9.54
CA LYS A 57 0.06 2.22 9.80
C LYS A 57 1.56 2.25 9.54
N LEU A 58 1.99 3.01 8.54
CA LEU A 58 3.40 3.08 8.16
C LEU A 58 4.13 4.20 8.89
N GLY A 59 3.42 5.06 9.61
CA GLY A 59 4.03 6.25 10.19
C GLY A 59 4.54 7.20 9.11
N ALA A 60 3.90 7.17 7.95
CA ALA A 60 4.33 7.98 6.82
C ALA A 60 3.84 9.41 6.97
N ARG A 61 4.68 10.36 6.59
CA ARG A 61 4.34 11.78 6.62
C ARG A 61 3.91 12.30 5.26
N SER A 62 4.26 11.58 4.21
CA SER A 62 3.97 12.01 2.86
C SER A 62 3.82 10.79 1.98
N LEU A 63 3.33 11.03 0.76
CA LEU A 63 3.24 9.96 -0.24
C LEU A 63 4.62 9.38 -0.54
N ALA A 64 5.66 10.19 -0.51
CA ALA A 64 7.02 9.71 -0.77
C ALA A 64 7.39 8.60 0.21
N ASP A 65 7.02 8.74 1.49
CA ASP A 65 7.31 7.71 2.48
C ASP A 65 6.60 6.40 2.15
N VAL A 66 5.37 6.49 1.65
CA VAL A 66 4.62 5.30 1.23
C VAL A 66 5.32 4.61 0.06
N ILE A 67 5.79 5.39 -0.91
CA ILE A 67 6.49 4.85 -2.07
C ILE A 67 7.77 4.15 -1.64
N ILE A 68 8.54 4.78 -0.75
CA ILE A 68 9.78 4.19 -0.24
C ILE A 68 9.48 2.85 0.45
N TYR A 69 8.45 2.83 1.28
CA TYR A 69 8.06 1.59 1.94
C TYR A 69 7.73 0.50 0.93
N CYS A 70 6.94 0.84 -0.09
CA CYS A 70 6.52 -0.13 -1.09
C CYS A 70 7.71 -0.67 -1.90
N VAL A 71 8.66 0.19 -2.23
CA VAL A 71 9.86 -0.24 -2.95
C VAL A 71 10.70 -1.17 -2.09
N MET A 72 10.92 -0.78 -0.83
CA MET A 72 11.77 -1.55 0.06
C MET A 72 11.18 -2.90 0.44
N ASN A 73 9.87 -3.04 0.36
CA ASN A 73 9.19 -4.29 0.73
C ASN A 73 8.72 -5.07 -0.50
N GLY A 74 9.18 -4.70 -1.68
CA GLY A 74 8.90 -5.45 -2.90
C GLY A 74 7.47 -5.33 -3.39
N ILE A 75 6.69 -4.38 -2.86
CA ILE A 75 5.32 -4.16 -3.30
C ILE A 75 5.31 -3.46 -4.65
N TYR A 76 6.24 -2.53 -4.83
CA TYR A 76 6.35 -1.76 -6.07
C TYR A 76 7.78 -1.87 -6.59
N ASN A 77 7.93 -2.29 -7.85
CA ASN A 77 9.23 -2.43 -8.49
C ASN A 77 9.45 -1.25 -9.42
N VAL A 78 10.58 -0.62 -9.29
CA VAL A 78 10.93 0.50 -10.16
C VAL A 78 12.01 0.10 -11.15
#